data_7e8c3aa733964040d55531f110e9d074
#
_entry.id   7e8c3aa733964040d55531f110e9d074
#
_cell.length_a   1.000
_cell.length_b   1.000
_cell.length_c   1.000
_cell.angle_alpha   90.00
_cell.angle_beta   90.00
_cell.angle_gamma   90.00
#
_symmetry.space_group_name_H-M   'P 1'
#
loop_
_entity.id
_entity.type
_entity.pdbx_description
1 polymer ?
#
loop_
_entity_poly.entity_id
_entity_poly.type
_entity_poly.pdbx_seq_one_letter_code
_entity_poly.pdbx_strand_id
1 'polypeptide(L)'
;MTTRITSSMTTRSVLSDLNRIAAQQDLTRRQMSSGKAITKPSDDPYGAARAMSLRTDLAGVKQHQRNVDEAQSWMSATSTTLSSITDLAQKARELTVQGATDTLPQSGRDAIADQIDQLIAGMKQEANATYDGRYVLGGSRTNTPPYDATLTKTDPSVTANDAYSGDAASQLREIGPGVTLAVNVHGDEVLGGASGSTGNLLGVLRDVATHLRSGDTAALGNGDIKAVSDQIDNLLAPRADRGVDHVDALDHRGRRHGRGHHQLLHPAGRLPVGAERRRAHRADVAARLPPLASPPESP
;
A
#
# COMPACT_ATOMS: atom_id res chain seq x y z
N MET A 1 -49.22 43.37 51.13
CA MET A 1 -49.29 44.25 49.94
C MET A 1 -49.85 43.44 48.77
N THR A 2 -51.14 43.70 48.43
CA THR A 2 -51.80 43.04 47.29
C THR A 2 -51.40 43.76 46.00
N THR A 3 -50.59 43.13 45.15
CA THR A 3 -50.23 43.68 43.85
C THR A 3 -51.50 43.72 42.98
N ARG A 4 -52.03 44.89 42.65
CA ARG A 4 -53.15 45.07 41.71
C ARG A 4 -52.64 44.78 40.32
N ILE A 5 -52.98 43.61 39.75
CA ILE A 5 -52.72 43.26 38.37
C ILE A 5 -53.66 44.07 37.47
N THR A 6 -53.12 44.97 36.67
CA THR A 6 -53.94 45.80 35.75
C THR A 6 -54.19 45.02 34.45
N SER A 7 -55.34 45.24 33.81
CA SER A 7 -55.70 44.58 32.53
C SER A 7 -54.60 44.72 31.45
N SER A 8 -53.91 45.88 31.44
CA SER A 8 -52.76 46.08 30.53
C SER A 8 -51.54 45.18 30.83
N MET A 9 -51.31 44.81 32.10
CA MET A 9 -50.23 43.86 32.43
C MET A 9 -50.58 42.45 32.00
N THR A 10 -51.82 42.03 32.14
CA THR A 10 -52.30 40.73 31.64
C THR A 10 -52.21 40.61 30.11
N THR A 11 -52.63 41.66 29.41
CA THR A 11 -52.54 41.68 27.97
C THR A 11 -51.10 41.64 27.47
N ARG A 12 -50.15 42.33 28.05
CA ARG A 12 -48.70 42.25 27.72
C ARG A 12 -48.13 40.89 28.03
N SER A 13 -48.51 40.27 29.16
CA SER A 13 -48.07 38.89 29.47
C SER A 13 -48.54 37.90 28.42
N VAL A 14 -49.83 37.94 28.04
CA VAL A 14 -50.38 37.06 27.00
C VAL A 14 -49.70 37.28 25.65
N LEU A 15 -49.45 38.53 25.24
CA LEU A 15 -48.70 38.81 23.97
C LEU A 15 -47.28 38.31 24.04
N SER A 16 -46.59 38.43 25.17
CA SER A 16 -45.25 37.89 25.37
C SER A 16 -45.22 36.36 25.25
N ASP A 17 -46.21 35.68 25.88
CA ASP A 17 -46.32 34.23 25.81
C ASP A 17 -46.65 33.72 24.39
N LEU A 18 -47.55 34.41 23.67
CA LEU A 18 -47.84 34.10 22.28
C LEU A 18 -46.61 34.25 21.36
N ASN A 19 -45.84 35.33 21.52
CA ASN A 19 -44.60 35.53 20.79
C ASN A 19 -43.56 34.44 21.09
N ARG A 20 -43.46 34.01 22.35
CA ARG A 20 -42.57 32.92 22.76
C ARG A 20 -42.98 31.59 22.14
N ILE A 21 -44.28 31.26 22.12
CA ILE A 21 -44.81 30.04 21.49
C ILE A 21 -44.58 30.07 19.97
N ALA A 22 -44.84 31.20 19.31
CA ALA A 22 -44.58 31.34 17.87
C ALA A 22 -43.09 31.15 17.53
N ALA A 23 -42.17 31.70 18.32
CA ALA A 23 -40.75 31.52 18.14
C ALA A 23 -40.33 30.05 18.35
N GLN A 24 -40.91 29.37 19.33
CA GLN A 24 -40.65 27.93 19.56
C GLN A 24 -41.15 27.07 18.42
N GLN A 25 -42.34 27.35 17.89
CA GLN A 25 -42.89 26.64 16.72
C GLN A 25 -42.02 26.84 15.48
N ASP A 26 -41.53 28.05 15.23
CA ASP A 26 -40.68 28.36 14.10
C ASP A 26 -39.31 27.63 14.21
N LEU A 27 -38.73 27.58 15.41
CA LEU A 27 -37.52 26.80 15.70
C LEU A 27 -37.74 25.31 15.38
N THR A 28 -38.84 24.73 15.92
CA THR A 28 -39.17 23.32 15.69
C THR A 28 -39.38 23.02 14.20
N ARG A 29 -40.09 23.91 13.48
CA ARG A 29 -40.28 23.77 12.02
C ARG A 29 -38.96 23.79 11.28
N ARG A 30 -38.03 24.69 11.61
CA ARG A 30 -36.70 24.75 11.01
C ARG A 30 -35.89 23.47 11.31
N GLN A 31 -35.94 22.98 12.54
CA GLN A 31 -35.26 21.72 12.89
C GLN A 31 -35.82 20.53 12.11
N MET A 32 -37.13 20.41 12.00
CA MET A 32 -37.77 19.35 11.21
C MET A 32 -37.43 19.45 9.73
N SER A 33 -37.47 20.65 9.14
CA SER A 33 -37.15 20.86 7.70
C SER A 33 -35.69 20.61 7.41
N SER A 34 -34.76 20.95 8.29
CA SER A 34 -33.30 20.78 8.07
C SER A 34 -32.79 19.42 8.53
N GLY A 35 -33.52 18.67 9.33
CA GLY A 35 -33.06 17.45 10.03
C GLY A 35 -31.91 17.70 11.02
N LYS A 36 -31.66 18.96 11.40
CA LYS A 36 -30.56 19.37 12.28
C LYS A 36 -31.10 20.00 13.56
N ALA A 37 -30.59 19.60 14.74
CA ALA A 37 -30.95 20.19 16.02
C ALA A 37 -30.46 21.63 16.14
N ILE A 38 -29.30 21.97 15.61
CA ILE A 38 -28.70 23.30 15.60
C ILE A 38 -28.68 23.79 14.14
N THR A 39 -29.46 24.86 13.87
CA THR A 39 -29.54 25.44 12.50
C THR A 39 -28.71 26.70 12.35
N LYS A 40 -28.54 27.45 13.46
CA LYS A 40 -27.74 28.68 13.52
C LYS A 40 -26.79 28.62 14.71
N PRO A 41 -25.59 29.23 14.64
CA PRO A 41 -24.66 29.32 15.78
C PRO A 41 -25.28 30.04 16.99
N SER A 42 -26.28 30.92 16.75
CA SER A 42 -27.02 31.64 17.80
C SER A 42 -28.00 30.75 18.60
N ASP A 43 -28.42 29.61 18.04
CA ASP A 43 -29.36 28.70 18.71
C ASP A 43 -28.66 27.95 19.86
N ASP A 44 -27.43 27.51 19.66
CA ASP A 44 -26.54 26.91 20.65
C ASP A 44 -25.07 27.15 20.25
N PRO A 45 -24.41 28.19 20.78
CA PRO A 45 -23.02 28.52 20.41
C PRO A 45 -22.03 27.41 20.78
N TYR A 46 -22.22 26.78 21.95
CA TYR A 46 -21.33 25.69 22.40
C TYR A 46 -21.49 24.42 21.54
N GLY A 47 -22.73 24.00 21.32
CA GLY A 47 -23.04 22.87 20.46
C GLY A 47 -22.61 23.11 19.01
N ALA A 48 -22.75 24.33 18.48
CA ALA A 48 -22.28 24.70 17.15
C ALA A 48 -20.75 24.61 17.01
N ALA A 49 -20.02 25.17 18.02
CA ALA A 49 -18.56 25.08 18.05
C ALA A 49 -18.10 23.62 18.10
N ARG A 50 -18.71 22.80 18.96
CA ARG A 50 -18.41 21.36 19.04
C ARG A 50 -18.73 20.61 17.74
N ALA A 51 -19.87 20.92 17.12
CA ALA A 51 -20.23 20.33 15.82
C ALA A 51 -19.26 20.71 14.69
N MET A 52 -18.73 21.93 14.69
CA MET A 52 -17.70 22.36 13.74
C MET A 52 -16.39 21.59 13.94
N SER A 53 -15.91 21.47 15.19
CA SER A 53 -14.74 20.67 15.53
C SER A 53 -14.86 19.23 15.03
N LEU A 54 -15.97 18.55 15.38
CA LEU A 54 -16.21 17.17 14.95
C LEU A 54 -16.32 17.01 13.42
N ARG A 55 -16.85 18.01 12.71
CA ARG A 55 -16.88 18.00 11.25
C ARG A 55 -15.48 18.14 10.65
N THR A 56 -14.64 18.97 11.25
CA THR A 56 -13.22 19.10 10.84
C THR A 56 -12.48 17.80 11.06
N ASP A 57 -12.65 17.18 12.24
CA ASP A 57 -12.04 15.88 12.56
C ASP A 57 -12.50 14.79 11.57
N LEU A 58 -13.81 14.75 11.27
CA LEU A 58 -14.38 13.81 10.31
C LEU A 58 -13.84 14.05 8.88
N ALA A 59 -13.67 15.32 8.48
CA ALA A 59 -13.07 15.66 7.20
C ALA A 59 -11.61 15.18 7.11
N GLY A 60 -10.85 15.34 8.21
CA GLY A 60 -9.49 14.82 8.35
C GLY A 60 -9.45 13.29 8.19
N VAL A 61 -10.30 12.57 8.93
CA VAL A 61 -10.39 11.10 8.84
C VAL A 61 -10.73 10.66 7.40
N LYS A 62 -11.68 11.31 6.74
CA LYS A 62 -12.01 11.01 5.35
C LYS A 62 -10.86 11.30 4.38
N GLN A 63 -10.03 12.31 4.66
CA GLN A 63 -8.85 12.59 3.86
C GLN A 63 -7.80 11.49 4.04
N HIS A 64 -7.52 11.09 5.29
CA HIS A 64 -6.60 9.98 5.56
C HIS A 64 -7.08 8.68 4.91
N GLN A 65 -8.39 8.41 4.93
CA GLN A 65 -8.95 7.24 4.23
C GLN A 65 -8.65 7.28 2.72
N ARG A 66 -8.89 8.41 2.06
CA ARG A 66 -8.54 8.54 0.63
C ARG A 66 -7.05 8.38 0.36
N ASN A 67 -6.20 8.92 1.24
CA ASN A 67 -4.75 8.76 1.12
C ASN A 67 -4.32 7.29 1.25
N VAL A 68 -4.98 6.53 2.14
CA VAL A 68 -4.74 5.08 2.30
C VAL A 68 -5.18 4.32 1.04
N ASP A 69 -6.36 4.62 0.50
CA ASP A 69 -6.89 3.95 -0.70
C ASP A 69 -5.99 4.24 -1.92
N GLU A 70 -5.49 5.47 -2.07
CA GLU A 70 -4.54 5.85 -3.12
C GLU A 70 -3.18 5.15 -2.92
N ALA A 71 -2.66 5.12 -1.69
CA ALA A 71 -1.42 4.43 -1.36
C ALA A 71 -1.50 2.93 -1.68
N GLN A 72 -2.60 2.28 -1.31
CA GLN A 72 -2.82 0.86 -1.57
C GLN A 72 -2.89 0.57 -3.08
N SER A 73 -3.58 1.42 -3.85
CA SER A 73 -3.67 1.27 -5.30
C SER A 73 -2.30 1.44 -5.97
N TRP A 74 -1.50 2.42 -5.52
CA TRP A 74 -0.13 2.62 -5.99
C TRP A 74 0.76 1.42 -5.69
N MET A 75 0.73 0.92 -4.46
CA MET A 75 1.53 -0.24 -4.03
C MET A 75 1.12 -1.51 -4.78
N SER A 76 -0.17 -1.70 -5.09
CA SER A 76 -0.68 -2.81 -5.90
C SER A 76 -0.14 -2.74 -7.33
N ALA A 77 -0.14 -1.57 -7.97
CA ALA A 77 0.45 -1.36 -9.29
C ALA A 77 1.96 -1.66 -9.28
N THR A 78 2.68 -1.16 -8.24
CA THR A 78 4.11 -1.45 -8.05
C THR A 78 4.36 -2.95 -7.91
N SER A 79 3.57 -3.66 -7.11
CA SER A 79 3.69 -5.10 -6.89
C SER A 79 3.47 -5.89 -8.19
N THR A 80 2.51 -5.48 -9.01
CA THR A 80 2.25 -6.09 -10.32
C THR A 80 3.45 -5.90 -11.25
N THR A 81 3.97 -4.68 -11.35
CA THR A 81 5.17 -4.37 -12.15
C THR A 81 6.38 -5.20 -11.70
N LEU A 82 6.63 -5.29 -10.39
CA LEU A 82 7.72 -6.10 -9.85
C LEU A 82 7.52 -7.60 -10.10
N SER A 83 6.27 -8.08 -10.14
CA SER A 83 5.97 -9.46 -10.52
C SER A 83 6.36 -9.74 -11.95
N SER A 84 5.96 -8.88 -12.89
CA SER A 84 6.30 -9.03 -14.31
C SER A 84 7.82 -9.00 -14.53
N ILE A 85 8.54 -8.09 -13.86
CA ILE A 85 10.00 -8.02 -13.92
C ILE A 85 10.64 -9.31 -13.38
N THR A 86 10.12 -9.84 -12.26
CA THR A 86 10.62 -11.08 -11.67
C THR A 86 10.43 -12.28 -12.60
N ASP A 87 9.29 -12.37 -13.28
CA ASP A 87 9.02 -13.44 -14.26
C ASP A 87 9.98 -13.37 -15.46
N LEU A 88 10.28 -12.17 -15.96
CA LEU A 88 11.28 -11.95 -17.00
C LEU A 88 12.69 -12.32 -16.52
N ALA A 89 13.03 -11.99 -15.28
CA ALA A 89 14.33 -12.32 -14.69
C ALA A 89 14.50 -13.84 -14.51
N GLN A 90 13.45 -14.54 -14.07
CA GLN A 90 13.44 -16.00 -13.99
C GLN A 90 13.64 -16.64 -15.37
N LYS A 91 13.00 -16.07 -16.40
CA LYS A 91 13.19 -16.54 -17.78
C LYS A 91 14.61 -16.31 -18.26
N ALA A 92 15.22 -15.18 -17.95
CA ALA A 92 16.62 -14.91 -18.27
C ALA A 92 17.56 -15.91 -17.57
N ARG A 93 17.27 -16.26 -16.30
CA ARG A 93 18.01 -17.29 -15.57
C ARG A 93 17.93 -18.66 -16.25
N GLU A 94 16.75 -19.08 -16.70
CA GLU A 94 16.57 -20.33 -17.45
C GLU A 94 17.43 -20.34 -18.71
N LEU A 95 17.42 -19.26 -19.49
CA LEU A 95 18.24 -19.10 -20.69
C LEU A 95 19.75 -19.11 -20.39
N THR A 96 20.15 -18.48 -19.28
CA THR A 96 21.56 -18.50 -18.82
C THR A 96 22.01 -19.93 -18.52
N VAL A 97 21.20 -20.71 -17.80
CA VAL A 97 21.47 -22.12 -17.50
C VAL A 97 21.56 -22.96 -18.81
N GLN A 98 20.65 -22.70 -19.75
CA GLN A 98 20.67 -23.38 -21.05
C GLN A 98 21.97 -23.03 -21.84
N GLY A 99 22.35 -21.74 -21.83
CA GLY A 99 23.55 -21.25 -22.55
C GLY A 99 24.86 -21.71 -21.93
N ALA A 100 24.88 -22.01 -20.62
CA ALA A 100 26.05 -22.55 -19.92
C ALA A 100 26.37 -24.01 -20.26
N THR A 101 25.52 -24.70 -21.06
CA THR A 101 25.73 -26.09 -21.44
C THR A 101 26.84 -26.22 -22.50
N ASP A 102 27.85 -26.99 -22.17
CA ASP A 102 29.05 -27.17 -23.07
C ASP A 102 28.74 -27.75 -24.43
N THR A 103 27.66 -28.51 -24.57
CA THR A 103 27.26 -29.17 -25.83
C THR A 103 26.58 -28.21 -26.81
N LEU A 104 26.24 -26.98 -26.39
CA LEU A 104 25.55 -26.00 -27.23
C LEU A 104 26.56 -25.37 -28.23
N PRO A 105 26.26 -25.35 -29.55
CA PRO A 105 27.10 -24.66 -30.53
C PRO A 105 27.05 -23.13 -30.34
N GLN A 106 28.11 -22.43 -30.80
CA GLN A 106 28.19 -20.96 -30.64
C GLN A 106 26.98 -20.24 -31.24
N SER A 107 26.48 -20.65 -32.38
CA SER A 107 25.25 -20.06 -32.98
C SER A 107 24.01 -20.19 -32.08
N GLY A 108 23.92 -21.25 -31.26
CA GLY A 108 22.90 -21.44 -30.28
C GLY A 108 23.07 -20.48 -29.08
N ARG A 109 24.30 -20.24 -28.63
CA ARG A 109 24.61 -19.25 -27.57
C ARG A 109 24.33 -17.84 -28.05
N ASP A 110 24.67 -17.50 -29.30
CA ASP A 110 24.36 -16.20 -29.88
C ASP A 110 22.84 -15.94 -29.91
N ALA A 111 22.03 -16.95 -30.27
CA ALA A 111 20.58 -16.86 -30.29
C ALA A 111 20.01 -16.68 -28.87
N ILE A 112 20.59 -17.33 -27.84
CA ILE A 112 20.21 -17.13 -26.46
C ILE A 112 20.57 -15.70 -25.97
N ALA A 113 21.75 -15.20 -26.34
CA ALA A 113 22.17 -13.84 -26.02
C ALA A 113 21.21 -12.81 -26.62
N ASP A 114 20.75 -13.01 -27.85
CA ASP A 114 19.74 -12.12 -28.46
C ASP A 114 18.38 -12.19 -27.72
N GLN A 115 17.99 -13.36 -27.21
CA GLN A 115 16.79 -13.48 -26.37
C GLN A 115 16.94 -12.76 -25.02
N ILE A 116 18.12 -12.84 -24.40
CA ILE A 116 18.41 -12.10 -23.15
C ILE A 116 18.33 -10.59 -23.39
N ASP A 117 18.85 -10.09 -24.53
CA ASP A 117 18.71 -8.66 -24.86
C ASP A 117 17.25 -8.24 -25.02
N GLN A 118 16.40 -9.09 -25.61
CA GLN A 118 14.96 -8.85 -25.69
C GLN A 118 14.31 -8.83 -24.31
N LEU A 119 14.74 -9.71 -23.38
CA LEU A 119 14.24 -9.71 -22.00
C LEU A 119 14.67 -8.44 -21.25
N ILE A 120 15.90 -7.95 -21.45
CA ILE A 120 16.37 -6.68 -20.91
C ILE A 120 15.49 -5.52 -21.39
N ALA A 121 15.17 -5.47 -22.69
CA ALA A 121 14.27 -4.46 -23.24
C ALA A 121 12.85 -4.57 -22.66
N GLY A 122 12.34 -5.78 -22.49
CA GLY A 122 11.06 -6.05 -21.83
C GLY A 122 11.05 -5.59 -20.38
N MET A 123 12.11 -5.88 -19.61
CA MET A 123 12.23 -5.42 -18.21
C MET A 123 12.22 -3.89 -18.11
N LYS A 124 12.90 -3.18 -19.01
CA LYS A 124 12.87 -1.72 -19.06
C LYS A 124 11.48 -1.19 -19.39
N GLN A 125 10.76 -1.85 -20.28
CA GLN A 125 9.39 -1.49 -20.63
C GLN A 125 8.46 -1.68 -19.43
N GLU A 126 8.55 -2.79 -18.73
CA GLU A 126 7.80 -3.03 -17.49
C GLU A 126 8.17 -2.00 -16.41
N ALA A 127 9.45 -1.66 -16.26
CA ALA A 127 9.90 -0.64 -15.31
C ALA A 127 9.36 0.77 -15.63
N ASN A 128 9.00 1.02 -16.89
CA ASN A 128 8.33 2.23 -17.32
C ASN A 128 6.79 2.14 -17.21
N ALA A 129 6.26 1.19 -16.43
CA ALA A 129 4.83 1.11 -16.17
C ALA A 129 4.32 2.38 -15.48
N THR A 130 3.10 2.78 -15.84
CA THR A 130 2.46 3.97 -15.31
C THR A 130 1.18 3.63 -14.55
N TYR A 131 0.93 4.36 -13.47
CA TYR A 131 -0.33 4.37 -12.74
C TYR A 131 -0.86 5.81 -12.71
N ASP A 132 -2.08 6.01 -13.16
CA ASP A 132 -2.70 7.35 -13.28
C ASP A 132 -1.82 8.37 -14.04
N GLY A 133 -1.17 7.91 -15.14
CA GLY A 133 -0.29 8.72 -15.96
C GLY A 133 1.07 9.06 -15.34
N ARG A 134 1.43 8.43 -14.22
CA ARG A 134 2.69 8.64 -13.50
C ARG A 134 3.50 7.36 -13.47
N TYR A 135 4.80 7.47 -13.71
CA TYR A 135 5.71 6.34 -13.64
C TYR A 135 5.88 5.83 -12.21
N VAL A 136 5.68 4.52 -12.03
CA VAL A 136 5.62 3.90 -10.71
C VAL A 136 7.01 3.79 -10.06
N LEU A 137 8.05 3.49 -10.84
CA LEU A 137 9.42 3.27 -10.37
C LEU A 137 10.33 4.51 -10.54
N GLY A 138 9.77 5.68 -10.88
CA GLY A 138 10.54 6.92 -11.15
C GLY A 138 10.99 7.70 -9.90
N GLY A 139 10.73 7.20 -8.70
CA GLY A 139 10.98 7.97 -7.47
C GLY A 139 10.01 9.14 -7.35
N SER A 140 10.50 10.36 -7.14
CA SER A 140 9.69 11.58 -7.21
C SER A 140 9.51 12.13 -8.64
N ARG A 141 10.32 11.67 -9.59
CA ARG A 141 10.24 12.04 -11.01
C ARG A 141 9.23 11.20 -11.76
N THR A 142 7.98 11.33 -11.41
CA THR A 142 6.89 10.50 -11.97
C THR A 142 6.46 10.89 -13.38
N ASN A 143 6.97 11.99 -13.94
CA ASN A 143 6.59 12.50 -15.26
C ASN A 143 7.57 12.11 -16.38
N THR A 144 8.71 11.52 -16.04
CA THR A 144 9.74 11.08 -16.99
C THR A 144 9.95 9.58 -16.87
N PRO A 145 10.15 8.85 -18.00
CA PRO A 145 10.37 7.42 -17.94
C PRO A 145 11.65 7.11 -17.15
N PRO A 146 11.59 6.17 -16.18
CA PRO A 146 12.73 5.76 -15.39
C PRO A 146 13.89 5.20 -16.22
N TYR A 147 13.58 4.49 -17.31
CA TYR A 147 14.56 3.88 -18.20
C TYR A 147 14.29 4.22 -19.67
N ASP A 148 15.35 4.41 -20.44
CA ASP A 148 15.23 4.53 -21.90
C ASP A 148 14.97 3.15 -22.52
N ALA A 149 13.74 2.93 -22.97
CA ALA A 149 13.32 1.70 -23.62
C ALA A 149 13.61 1.67 -25.13
N THR A 150 14.05 2.77 -25.73
CA THR A 150 14.23 2.88 -27.19
C THR A 150 15.50 2.22 -27.68
N LEU A 151 16.46 1.97 -26.80
CA LEU A 151 17.77 1.43 -27.16
C LEU A 151 17.85 -0.05 -26.81
N THR A 152 17.57 -0.87 -27.82
CA THR A 152 17.51 -2.33 -27.69
C THR A 152 18.79 -3.03 -28.16
N LYS A 153 19.79 -2.33 -28.67
CA LYS A 153 20.96 -2.98 -29.28
C LYS A 153 22.19 -2.89 -28.38
N THR A 154 22.71 -4.07 -28.14
CA THR A 154 23.88 -4.41 -27.37
C THR A 154 25.15 -3.85 -28.04
N ASP A 155 25.49 -2.63 -27.71
CA ASP A 155 26.89 -2.21 -27.79
C ASP A 155 27.44 -2.34 -26.36
N PRO A 156 28.41 -3.23 -26.10
CA PRO A 156 29.03 -3.39 -24.77
C PRO A 156 29.63 -2.09 -24.22
N SER A 157 29.87 -1.09 -25.10
CA SER A 157 30.39 0.22 -24.74
C SER A 157 29.28 1.19 -24.24
N VAL A 158 27.99 0.83 -24.38
CA VAL A 158 26.86 1.73 -24.11
C VAL A 158 26.14 1.35 -22.80
N THR A 159 26.87 1.39 -21.68
CA THR A 159 26.30 1.33 -20.33
C THR A 159 25.39 2.55 -20.01
N ALA A 160 25.48 3.62 -20.82
CA ALA A 160 24.64 4.80 -20.66
C ALA A 160 23.14 4.56 -20.88
N ASN A 161 22.77 3.51 -21.65
CA ASN A 161 21.38 3.23 -22.01
C ASN A 161 20.59 2.49 -20.92
N ASP A 162 21.28 1.98 -19.91
CA ASP A 162 20.68 1.33 -18.74
C ASP A 162 20.64 2.28 -17.53
N ALA A 163 21.00 3.56 -17.75
CA ALA A 163 20.99 4.56 -16.70
C ALA A 163 19.56 4.79 -16.19
N TYR A 164 19.42 4.76 -14.88
CA TYR A 164 18.20 5.15 -14.21
C TYR A 164 18.05 6.69 -14.25
N SER A 165 16.95 7.17 -14.81
CA SER A 165 16.64 8.60 -14.97
C SER A 165 15.75 9.15 -13.86
N GLY A 166 15.29 8.28 -12.94
CA GLY A 166 14.53 8.68 -11.77
C GLY A 166 15.40 9.27 -10.66
N ASP A 167 14.84 9.31 -9.46
CA ASP A 167 15.56 9.70 -8.25
C ASP A 167 15.25 8.73 -7.09
N ALA A 168 16.03 8.87 -5.99
CA ALA A 168 15.87 8.07 -4.78
C ALA A 168 14.98 8.77 -3.72
N ALA A 169 14.09 9.67 -4.12
CA ALA A 169 13.22 10.39 -3.21
C ALA A 169 11.98 9.58 -2.86
N SER A 170 11.69 9.47 -1.56
CA SER A 170 10.51 8.78 -1.06
C SER A 170 9.26 9.64 -1.21
N GLN A 171 8.20 9.08 -1.79
CA GLN A 171 6.87 9.69 -1.81
C GLN A 171 6.14 9.34 -0.52
N LEU A 172 5.97 10.34 0.34
CA LEU A 172 5.31 10.17 1.62
C LEU A 172 3.81 10.48 1.50
N ARG A 173 2.97 9.61 2.04
CA ARG A 173 1.52 9.82 2.19
C ARG A 173 1.15 9.85 3.66
N GLU A 174 0.43 10.90 4.07
CA GLU A 174 -0.10 10.98 5.43
C GLU A 174 -1.34 10.09 5.56
N ILE A 175 -1.22 9.03 6.37
CA ILE A 175 -2.26 8.02 6.59
C ILE A 175 -2.98 8.19 7.93
N GLY A 176 -2.53 9.12 8.76
CA GLY A 176 -3.10 9.46 10.05
C GLY A 176 -2.43 10.70 10.61
N PRO A 177 -2.96 11.32 11.67
CA PRO A 177 -2.37 12.53 12.24
C PRO A 177 -0.90 12.32 12.60
N GLY A 178 0.02 12.96 11.86
CA GLY A 178 1.46 12.84 12.06
C GLY A 178 2.06 11.49 11.66
N VAL A 179 1.32 10.61 10.99
CA VAL A 179 1.80 9.31 10.51
C VAL A 179 1.92 9.34 8.99
N THR A 180 3.14 9.26 8.50
CA THR A 180 3.44 9.21 7.05
C THR A 180 3.96 7.83 6.66
N LEU A 181 3.65 7.40 5.45
CA LEU A 181 4.08 6.15 4.84
C LEU A 181 4.77 6.45 3.50
N ALA A 182 5.96 5.88 3.27
CA ALA A 182 6.59 5.86 1.95
C ALA A 182 5.90 4.80 1.08
N VAL A 183 5.40 5.22 -0.09
CA VAL A 183 4.56 4.37 -0.96
C VAL A 183 5.26 3.91 -2.22
N ASN A 184 6.44 4.47 -2.54
CA ASN A 184 7.17 4.16 -3.76
C ASN A 184 8.37 3.23 -3.52
N VAL A 185 8.72 2.51 -4.57
CA VAL A 185 9.96 1.75 -4.74
C VAL A 185 10.75 2.43 -5.85
N HIS A 186 12.06 2.47 -5.74
CA HIS A 186 12.91 3.10 -6.73
C HIS A 186 13.38 2.08 -7.76
N GLY A 187 13.43 2.48 -9.04
CA GLY A 187 13.84 1.60 -10.12
C GLY A 187 15.30 1.16 -10.04
N ASP A 188 16.17 2.01 -9.49
CA ASP A 188 17.58 1.69 -9.26
C ASP A 188 17.80 0.60 -8.21
N GLU A 189 16.91 0.46 -7.23
CA GLU A 189 16.92 -0.66 -6.28
C GLU A 189 16.45 -1.98 -6.93
N VAL A 190 15.64 -1.89 -8.00
CA VAL A 190 15.00 -3.03 -8.66
C VAL A 190 15.87 -3.57 -9.80
N LEU A 191 16.15 -2.72 -10.78
CA LEU A 191 16.90 -3.09 -11.97
C LEU A 191 18.35 -2.60 -11.94
N GLY A 192 18.63 -1.61 -11.08
CA GLY A 192 19.89 -0.91 -11.02
C GLY A 192 19.99 0.21 -12.05
N GLY A 193 21.23 0.60 -12.40
CA GLY A 193 21.48 1.68 -13.34
C GLY A 193 21.78 3.04 -12.69
N ALA A 194 21.89 3.10 -11.35
CA ALA A 194 22.48 4.26 -10.70
C ALA A 194 23.95 4.39 -11.15
N SER A 195 24.39 5.62 -11.42
CA SER A 195 25.75 5.91 -11.86
C SER A 195 26.79 5.27 -10.93
N GLY A 196 27.57 4.33 -11.44
CA GLY A 196 28.62 3.64 -10.69
C GLY A 196 28.24 2.34 -9.96
N SER A 197 26.99 1.87 -10.05
CA SER A 197 26.62 0.58 -9.48
C SER A 197 26.99 -0.56 -10.43
N THR A 198 27.98 -1.36 -10.04
CA THR A 198 28.28 -2.66 -10.65
C THR A 198 27.50 -3.75 -9.94
N GLY A 199 26.95 -4.72 -10.67
CA GLY A 199 26.24 -5.84 -10.07
C GLY A 199 24.73 -5.67 -9.91
N ASN A 200 24.09 -4.81 -10.70
CA ASN A 200 22.65 -4.71 -10.83
C ASN A 200 22.10 -5.72 -11.86
N LEU A 201 20.79 -5.97 -11.82
CA LEU A 201 20.17 -6.99 -12.69
C LEU A 201 20.44 -6.77 -14.17
N LEU A 202 20.29 -5.53 -14.67
CA LEU A 202 20.52 -5.22 -16.09
C LEU A 202 22.00 -5.44 -16.48
N GLY A 203 22.93 -5.01 -15.60
CA GLY A 203 24.37 -5.21 -15.80
C GLY A 203 24.73 -6.69 -15.85
N VAL A 204 24.27 -7.46 -14.86
CA VAL A 204 24.51 -8.91 -14.81
C VAL A 204 23.98 -9.62 -16.05
N LEU A 205 22.78 -9.27 -16.54
CA LEU A 205 22.23 -9.86 -17.76
C LEU A 205 23.01 -9.47 -19.02
N ARG A 206 23.61 -8.27 -19.06
CA ARG A 206 24.51 -7.88 -20.17
C ARG A 206 25.83 -8.64 -20.13
N ASP A 207 26.37 -8.87 -18.95
CA ASP A 207 27.57 -9.68 -18.78
C ASP A 207 27.30 -11.11 -19.26
N VAL A 208 26.15 -11.70 -18.87
CA VAL A 208 25.67 -12.99 -19.38
C VAL A 208 25.62 -13.01 -20.94
N ALA A 209 24.97 -12.01 -21.55
CA ALA A 209 24.87 -11.94 -23.02
C ALA A 209 26.23 -11.80 -23.67
N THR A 210 27.18 -11.10 -23.06
CA THR A 210 28.57 -10.95 -23.54
C THR A 210 29.33 -12.25 -23.42
N HIS A 211 29.26 -12.97 -22.29
CA HIS A 211 29.90 -14.27 -22.10
C HIS A 211 29.35 -15.34 -23.03
N LEU A 212 28.02 -15.31 -23.31
CA LEU A 212 27.41 -16.19 -24.31
C LEU A 212 27.99 -15.95 -25.70
N ARG A 213 28.16 -14.69 -26.12
CA ARG A 213 28.73 -14.35 -27.46
C ARG A 213 30.22 -14.64 -27.55
N SER A 214 30.97 -14.52 -26.46
CA SER A 214 32.39 -14.87 -26.39
C SER A 214 32.63 -16.39 -26.26
N GLY A 215 31.58 -17.15 -25.92
CA GLY A 215 31.71 -18.59 -25.65
C GLY A 215 32.38 -18.92 -24.32
N ASP A 216 32.42 -18.00 -23.37
CA ASP A 216 33.00 -18.22 -22.04
C ASP A 216 32.03 -18.99 -21.14
N THR A 217 31.98 -20.31 -21.31
CA THR A 217 31.13 -21.21 -20.51
C THR A 217 31.59 -21.28 -19.05
N ALA A 218 32.87 -20.99 -18.77
CA ALA A 218 33.39 -21.01 -17.39
C ALA A 218 32.84 -19.83 -16.58
N ALA A 219 32.77 -18.63 -17.17
CA ALA A 219 32.14 -17.47 -16.54
C ALA A 219 30.65 -17.72 -16.31
N LEU A 220 29.94 -18.26 -17.32
CA LEU A 220 28.50 -18.58 -17.22
C LEU A 220 28.20 -19.57 -16.09
N GLY A 221 28.96 -20.66 -15.98
CA GLY A 221 28.73 -21.70 -14.97
C GLY A 221 29.12 -21.31 -13.57
N ASN A 222 30.21 -20.58 -13.38
CA ASN A 222 30.79 -20.30 -12.07
C ASN A 222 30.30 -19.00 -11.42
N GLY A 223 29.91 -18.00 -12.22
CA GLY A 223 29.60 -16.65 -11.70
C GLY A 223 28.21 -16.17 -12.08
N ASP A 224 27.89 -16.20 -13.38
CA ASP A 224 26.71 -15.51 -13.92
C ASP A 224 25.38 -16.09 -13.42
N ILE A 225 25.25 -17.44 -13.39
CA ILE A 225 24.04 -18.11 -12.89
C ILE A 225 23.77 -17.70 -11.44
N LYS A 226 24.83 -17.66 -10.61
CA LYS A 226 24.71 -17.22 -9.24
C LYS A 226 24.36 -15.75 -9.15
N ALA A 227 25.03 -14.89 -9.92
CA ALA A 227 24.79 -13.46 -9.92
C ALA A 227 23.33 -13.14 -10.32
N VAL A 228 22.80 -13.79 -11.35
CA VAL A 228 21.38 -13.64 -11.74
C VAL A 228 20.46 -14.11 -10.62
N SER A 229 20.77 -15.22 -9.95
CA SER A 229 19.96 -15.73 -8.85
C SER A 229 19.96 -14.77 -7.66
N ASP A 230 21.13 -14.27 -7.26
CA ASP A 230 21.27 -13.28 -6.18
C ASP A 230 20.48 -11.99 -6.49
N GLN A 231 20.44 -11.56 -7.76
CA GLN A 231 19.63 -10.41 -8.16
C GLN A 231 18.12 -10.68 -8.12
N ILE A 232 17.69 -11.89 -8.47
CA ILE A 232 16.28 -12.29 -8.33
C ILE A 232 15.88 -12.30 -6.84
N ASP A 233 16.73 -12.82 -5.97
CA ASP A 233 16.49 -12.81 -4.52
C ASP A 233 16.42 -11.38 -3.98
N ASN A 234 17.27 -10.48 -4.46
CA ASN A 234 17.21 -9.05 -4.13
C ASN A 234 15.92 -8.38 -4.61
N LEU A 235 15.34 -8.80 -5.75
CA LEU A 235 14.03 -8.33 -6.22
C LEU A 235 12.88 -8.78 -5.32
N LEU A 236 13.02 -9.95 -4.71
CA LEU A 236 11.99 -10.51 -3.83
C LEU A 236 12.03 -9.91 -2.42
N ALA A 237 13.21 -9.48 -1.94
CA ALA A 237 13.41 -8.90 -0.61
C ALA A 237 12.55 -7.64 -0.34
N PRO A 238 12.46 -6.64 -1.24
CA PRO A 238 11.59 -5.48 -1.05
C PRO A 238 10.11 -5.81 -0.98
N ARG A 239 9.67 -6.93 -1.58
CA ARG A 239 8.28 -7.39 -1.58
C ARG A 239 7.85 -7.92 -0.20
N ALA A 240 8.76 -8.62 0.49
CA ALA A 240 8.49 -9.17 1.81
C ALA A 240 8.47 -8.08 2.89
N ASP A 241 9.37 -7.10 2.77
CA ASP A 241 9.61 -6.11 3.84
C ASP A 241 8.70 -4.87 3.72
N ARG A 242 8.31 -4.46 2.51
CA ARG A 242 7.53 -3.22 2.26
C ARG A 242 6.07 -3.45 1.85
N GLY A 243 5.71 -4.62 1.33
CA GLY A 243 4.38 -4.87 0.76
C GLY A 243 3.39 -5.52 1.73
N VAL A 244 3.79 -6.51 2.50
CA VAL A 244 2.87 -7.32 3.32
C VAL A 244 2.67 -6.70 4.70
N ASP A 245 3.73 -6.29 5.37
CA ASP A 245 3.64 -5.74 6.72
C ASP A 245 2.99 -4.35 6.74
N HIS A 246 3.10 -3.56 5.65
CA HIS A 246 2.48 -2.25 5.56
C HIS A 246 0.98 -2.32 5.24
N VAL A 247 0.53 -3.25 4.40
CA VAL A 247 -0.90 -3.45 4.10
C VAL A 247 -1.62 -3.97 5.34
N ASP A 248 -1.04 -4.92 6.08
CA ASP A 248 -1.59 -5.42 7.34
C ASP A 248 -1.61 -4.34 8.43
N ALA A 249 -0.58 -3.48 8.53
CA ALA A 249 -0.56 -2.37 9.46
C ALA A 249 -1.64 -1.31 9.16
N LEU A 250 -1.95 -1.06 7.88
CA LEU A 250 -3.02 -0.16 7.45
C LEU A 250 -4.40 -0.75 7.80
N ASP A 251 -4.63 -2.04 7.56
CA ASP A 251 -5.90 -2.70 7.86
C ASP A 251 -6.17 -2.77 9.38
N HIS A 252 -5.16 -3.08 10.19
CA HIS A 252 -5.28 -3.11 11.65
C HIS A 252 -5.48 -1.72 12.27
N ARG A 253 -4.91 -0.64 11.72
CA ARG A 253 -5.11 0.72 12.22
C ARG A 253 -6.46 1.30 11.80
N GLY A 254 -6.90 1.06 10.57
CA GLY A 254 -8.22 1.46 10.09
C GLY A 254 -9.35 0.81 10.92
N ARG A 255 -9.23 -0.45 11.27
CA ARG A 255 -10.21 -1.19 12.11
C ARG A 255 -10.23 -0.73 13.57
N ARG A 256 -9.10 -0.27 14.14
CA ARG A 256 -9.07 0.24 15.53
C ARG A 256 -9.72 1.61 15.63
N HIS A 257 -9.56 2.50 14.65
CA HIS A 257 -10.19 3.83 14.67
C HIS A 257 -11.70 3.75 14.39
N GLY A 258 -12.17 2.82 13.55
CA GLY A 258 -13.59 2.58 13.30
C GLY A 258 -14.35 2.03 14.52
N ARG A 259 -13.71 1.21 15.37
CA ARG A 259 -14.35 0.64 16.58
C ARG A 259 -14.45 1.62 17.76
N GLY A 260 -13.55 2.58 17.87
CA GLY A 260 -13.56 3.57 18.96
C GLY A 260 -14.73 4.56 18.86
N HIS A 261 -15.21 4.88 17.66
CA HIS A 261 -16.31 5.83 17.48
C HIS A 261 -17.70 5.23 17.62
N HIS A 262 -17.87 3.91 17.50
CA HIS A 262 -19.19 3.26 17.68
C HIS A 262 -19.58 3.08 19.15
N GLN A 263 -18.64 3.19 20.11
CA GLN A 263 -18.96 3.01 21.54
C GLN A 263 -19.48 4.28 22.21
N LEU A 264 -19.42 5.44 21.57
CA LEU A 264 -19.86 6.72 22.18
C LEU A 264 -21.31 7.13 21.84
N LEU A 265 -22.07 6.31 21.10
CA LEU A 265 -23.44 6.64 20.67
C LEU A 265 -24.52 5.71 21.23
N HIS A 266 -24.26 4.88 22.23
CA HIS A 266 -25.32 4.15 22.92
C HIS A 266 -25.69 4.85 24.24
N PRO A 267 -26.96 5.26 24.41
CA PRO A 267 -27.46 5.73 25.72
C PRO A 267 -27.50 4.54 26.68
N ALA A 268 -27.10 4.82 27.90
CA ALA A 268 -27.09 3.90 29.03
C ALA A 268 -28.42 3.17 29.21
N GLY A 269 -28.40 1.86 29.22
CA GLY A 269 -29.56 1.06 29.59
C GLY A 269 -29.49 -0.38 29.10
N ARG A 270 -28.82 -1.25 29.85
CA ARG A 270 -29.10 -2.63 30.23
C ARG A 270 -27.80 -3.45 30.31
N LEU A 271 -27.46 -3.82 31.52
CA LEU A 271 -26.47 -4.83 31.87
C LEU A 271 -26.93 -6.21 31.34
N PRO A 272 -26.13 -6.99 30.61
CA PRO A 272 -26.42 -8.40 30.36
C PRO A 272 -25.87 -9.23 31.52
N VAL A 273 -26.78 -9.82 32.27
CA VAL A 273 -26.54 -11.00 33.12
C VAL A 273 -26.33 -12.18 32.18
N GLY A 274 -25.19 -12.84 32.23
CA GLY A 274 -25.03 -14.12 31.54
C GLY A 274 -23.71 -14.36 30.79
N ALA A 275 -22.56 -14.28 31.45
CA ALA A 275 -21.28 -14.72 30.89
C ALA A 275 -20.41 -15.53 31.87
N GLU A 276 -21.03 -16.50 32.58
CA GLU A 276 -20.30 -17.35 33.53
C GLU A 276 -20.49 -18.86 33.33
N ARG A 277 -20.75 -19.33 32.12
CA ARG A 277 -20.89 -20.79 31.84
C ARG A 277 -20.16 -21.30 30.60
N ARG A 278 -19.01 -20.75 30.19
CA ARG A 278 -18.22 -21.32 29.07
C ARG A 278 -16.72 -21.52 29.33
N ARG A 279 -16.29 -21.68 30.59
CA ARG A 279 -14.88 -22.01 30.90
C ARG A 279 -14.63 -23.44 31.42
N ALA A 280 -15.65 -24.30 31.47
CA ALA A 280 -15.53 -25.66 32.05
C ALA A 280 -15.47 -26.80 31.03
N HIS A 281 -15.38 -26.55 29.71
CA HIS A 281 -15.44 -27.64 28.71
C HIS A 281 -14.23 -27.75 27.78
N ARG A 282 -13.08 -27.17 28.14
CA ARG A 282 -11.85 -27.27 27.31
C ARG A 282 -10.67 -28.02 27.98
N ALA A 283 -10.88 -28.63 29.14
CA ALA A 283 -9.80 -29.32 29.86
C ALA A 283 -9.87 -30.85 29.76
N ASP A 284 -10.86 -31.44 29.05
CA ASP A 284 -11.08 -32.89 29.11
C ASP A 284 -10.92 -33.65 27.78
N VAL A 285 -10.31 -33.09 26.76
CA VAL A 285 -10.07 -33.74 25.46
C VAL A 285 -8.58 -34.09 25.20
N ALA A 286 -7.64 -33.65 26.05
CA ALA A 286 -6.21 -33.88 25.84
C ALA A 286 -5.65 -35.20 26.48
N ALA A 287 -6.47 -36.05 27.05
CA ALA A 287 -6.01 -37.21 27.82
C ALA A 287 -6.36 -38.61 27.22
N ARG A 288 -6.57 -38.71 25.90
CA ARG A 288 -6.77 -40.04 25.27
C ARG A 288 -6.12 -40.15 23.89
N LEU A 289 -4.80 -40.33 23.86
CA LEU A 289 -4.09 -40.93 22.72
C LEU A 289 -3.20 -42.06 23.23
N PRO A 290 -3.27 -43.28 22.65
CA PRO A 290 -2.40 -44.39 23.02
C PRO A 290 -0.98 -44.21 22.44
N PRO A 291 0.05 -44.82 23.01
CA PRO A 291 1.43 -44.72 22.56
C PRO A 291 1.67 -45.45 21.25
N LEU A 292 2.41 -44.81 20.35
CA LEU A 292 2.87 -45.37 19.09
C LEU A 292 3.92 -46.46 19.33
N ALA A 293 3.72 -47.61 18.66
CA ALA A 293 4.60 -48.77 18.68
C ALA A 293 5.95 -48.48 17.98
N SER A 294 7.03 -49.02 18.54
CA SER A 294 8.39 -48.99 18.01
C SER A 294 8.51 -49.86 16.73
N PRO A 295 9.38 -49.50 15.75
CA PRO A 295 9.62 -50.33 14.57
C PRO A 295 10.53 -51.54 14.90
N PRO A 296 10.44 -52.65 14.14
CA PRO A 296 11.26 -53.83 14.34
C PRO A 296 12.68 -53.65 13.76
N GLU A 297 13.64 -54.17 14.46
CA GLU A 297 15.03 -54.36 14.01
C GLU A 297 15.05 -55.41 12.87
N SER A 298 15.82 -55.11 11.83
CA SER A 298 16.08 -56.05 10.72
C SER A 298 17.41 -56.83 10.98
N PRO A 299 17.47 -58.08 10.52
CA PRO A 299 18.68 -58.92 10.58
C PRO A 299 19.73 -58.52 9.55
#